data_8f1705508ad76c49c4f0a5de5daea90b
#
_entry.id   8f1705508ad76c49c4f0a5de5daea90b
#
_cell.length_a   1.000
_cell.length_b   1.000
_cell.length_c   1.000
_cell.angle_alpha   90.00
_cell.angle_beta   90.00
_cell.angle_gamma   90.00
#
_symmetry.space_group_name_H-M   'P 1'
#
loop_
_entity.id
_entity.type
_entity.pdbx_description
1 polymer ?
#
loop_
_entity_poly.entity_id
_entity_poly.type
_entity_poly.pdbx_seq_one_letter_code
_entity_poly.pdbx_strand_id
1 'polypeptide(L)'
;FSVSDHFNMVSPPSVEEEEAIYYTENAVFRTSALWDLLAQLYNVKYKNNHNPDKVYYHTLFHNDTQGKHPNPLAKKIYAYITEVEEEDRVYETGEFWKGNHEYVSEYRNKMTHRNPPNVPTMSNYAFELRMPMRYVLKRVIEDYVKASEFIKQILDEIISDFSE
;
A
#
# COMPACT_ATOMS: atom_id res chain seq x y z
N PHE A 1 22.52 -0.41 5.06
CA PHE A 1 22.19 -1.67 4.38
C PHE A 1 22.55 -1.54 2.91
N SER A 2 23.65 -2.14 2.51
CA SER A 2 23.98 -2.34 1.09
C SER A 2 23.14 -3.53 0.62
N VAL A 3 22.02 -3.27 -0.02
CA VAL A 3 21.32 -4.33 -0.76
C VAL A 3 22.24 -4.71 -1.91
N SER A 4 22.74 -5.94 -1.90
CA SER A 4 23.67 -6.41 -2.92
C SER A 4 23.03 -6.28 -4.30
N ASP A 5 23.76 -5.74 -5.27
CA ASP A 5 23.32 -5.65 -6.67
C ASP A 5 23.25 -7.03 -7.36
N HIS A 6 23.60 -8.09 -6.64
CA HIS A 6 23.59 -9.47 -7.14
C HIS A 6 22.25 -10.14 -6.78
N PHE A 7 21.22 -9.79 -7.56
CA PHE A 7 19.93 -10.43 -7.46
C PHE A 7 19.90 -11.72 -8.27
N ASN A 8 19.72 -12.85 -7.59
CA ASN A 8 19.53 -14.14 -8.24
C ASN A 8 18.05 -14.56 -8.15
N MET A 9 17.35 -14.52 -9.27
CA MET A 9 15.92 -14.81 -9.35
C MET A 9 15.56 -16.29 -9.14
N VAL A 10 16.52 -17.20 -9.22
CA VAL A 10 16.29 -18.65 -9.29
C VAL A 10 16.93 -19.41 -8.14
N SER A 11 18.05 -18.92 -7.61
CA SER A 11 18.74 -19.56 -6.49
C SER A 11 18.05 -19.26 -5.13
N PRO A 12 18.25 -20.10 -4.12
CA PRO A 12 17.87 -19.75 -2.75
C PRO A 12 18.49 -18.39 -2.35
N PRO A 13 17.77 -17.56 -1.58
CA PRO A 13 18.28 -16.28 -1.14
C PRO A 13 19.52 -16.44 -0.24
N SER A 14 20.45 -15.48 -0.28
CA SER A 14 21.51 -15.38 0.72
C SER A 14 20.92 -14.95 2.07
N VAL A 15 21.71 -15.03 3.15
CA VAL A 15 21.26 -14.59 4.49
C VAL A 15 20.87 -13.11 4.48
N GLU A 16 21.63 -12.28 3.79
CA GLU A 16 21.33 -10.85 3.64
C GLU A 16 20.04 -10.60 2.84
N GLU A 17 19.77 -11.41 1.84
CA GLU A 17 18.52 -11.35 1.08
C GLU A 17 17.34 -11.81 1.93
N GLU A 18 17.49 -12.85 2.75
CA GLU A 18 16.46 -13.30 3.69
C GLU A 18 16.11 -12.22 4.72
N GLU A 19 17.11 -11.55 5.27
CA GLU A 19 16.91 -10.40 6.16
C GLU A 19 16.19 -9.25 5.44
N ALA A 20 16.60 -8.91 4.23
CA ALA A 20 15.96 -7.86 3.44
C ALA A 20 14.49 -8.21 3.13
N ILE A 21 14.18 -9.46 2.80
CA ILE A 21 12.83 -9.97 2.62
C ILE A 21 12.03 -9.78 3.91
N TYR A 22 12.54 -10.27 5.04
CA TYR A 22 11.87 -10.20 6.33
C TYR A 22 11.50 -8.77 6.73
N TYR A 23 12.45 -7.83 6.65
CA TYR A 23 12.19 -6.44 7.02
C TYR A 23 11.25 -5.74 6.02
N THR A 24 11.35 -6.05 4.74
CA THR A 24 10.45 -5.48 3.73
C THR A 24 9.03 -5.97 3.92
N GLU A 25 8.82 -7.25 4.18
CA GLU A 25 7.50 -7.82 4.46
C GLU A 25 6.88 -7.24 5.73
N ASN A 26 7.67 -7.07 6.79
CA ASN A 26 7.20 -6.38 7.98
C ASN A 26 6.79 -4.93 7.69
N ALA A 27 7.54 -4.21 6.85
CA ALA A 27 7.20 -2.87 6.43
C ALA A 27 5.89 -2.83 5.63
N VAL A 28 5.65 -3.79 4.73
CA VAL A 28 4.39 -3.95 3.99
C VAL A 28 3.20 -4.09 4.95
N PHE A 29 3.29 -4.99 5.93
CA PHE A 29 2.20 -5.19 6.91
C PHE A 29 1.92 -3.94 7.76
N ARG A 30 2.98 -3.27 8.21
CA ARG A 30 2.85 -2.04 9.01
C ARG A 30 2.25 -0.89 8.21
N THR A 31 2.64 -0.74 6.95
CA THR A 31 2.08 0.28 6.06
C THR A 31 0.61 -0.01 5.78
N SER A 32 0.23 -1.27 5.56
CA SER A 32 -1.18 -1.65 5.40
C SER A 32 -2.01 -1.33 6.65
N ALA A 33 -1.48 -1.64 7.84
CA ALA A 33 -2.15 -1.29 9.10
C ALA A 33 -2.29 0.24 9.30
N LEU A 34 -1.37 1.03 8.75
CA LEU A 34 -1.43 2.49 8.81
C LEU A 34 -2.63 3.05 8.02
N TRP A 35 -2.98 2.43 6.89
CA TRP A 35 -4.18 2.78 6.12
C TRP A 35 -5.48 2.49 6.88
N ASP A 36 -5.53 1.38 7.62
CA ASP A 36 -6.67 1.07 8.49
C ASP A 36 -6.79 2.09 9.64
N LEU A 37 -5.67 2.47 10.25
CA LEU A 37 -5.63 3.52 11.28
C LEU A 37 -6.07 4.89 10.73
N LEU A 38 -5.63 5.25 9.53
CA LEU A 38 -6.06 6.47 8.84
C LEU A 38 -7.58 6.49 8.67
N ALA A 39 -8.18 5.38 8.23
CA ALA A 39 -9.63 5.28 8.07
C ALA A 39 -10.38 5.41 9.39
N GLN A 40 -9.88 4.79 10.47
CA GLN A 40 -10.46 4.93 11.79
C GLN A 40 -10.38 6.37 12.32
N LEU A 41 -9.22 7.01 12.18
CA LEU A 41 -9.02 8.40 12.57
C LEU A 41 -9.95 9.34 11.78
N TYR A 42 -10.06 9.14 10.47
CA TYR A 42 -10.96 9.86 9.59
C TYR A 42 -12.43 9.68 10.01
N ASN A 43 -12.87 8.44 10.28
CA ASN A 43 -14.21 8.12 10.73
C ASN A 43 -14.57 8.86 12.03
N VAL A 44 -13.64 8.95 12.98
CA VAL A 44 -13.84 9.67 14.26
C VAL A 44 -13.88 11.18 14.02
N LYS A 45 -12.94 11.75 13.28
CA LYS A 45 -12.84 13.20 13.05
C LYS A 45 -14.08 13.75 12.34
N TYR A 46 -14.54 13.08 11.30
CA TYR A 46 -15.66 13.56 10.49
C TYR A 46 -17.02 12.95 10.88
N LYS A 47 -17.06 12.23 12.01
CA LYS A 47 -18.29 11.68 12.62
C LYS A 47 -19.13 10.84 11.65
N ASN A 48 -18.47 10.04 10.82
CA ASN A 48 -19.17 9.18 9.84
C ASN A 48 -19.97 8.05 10.50
N ASN A 49 -19.81 7.85 11.82
CA ASN A 49 -20.55 6.89 12.65
C ASN A 49 -20.50 5.43 12.17
N HIS A 50 -19.48 5.06 11.39
CA HIS A 50 -19.25 3.67 11.06
C HIS A 50 -18.69 2.93 12.27
N ASN A 51 -19.14 1.68 12.46
CA ASN A 51 -18.56 0.80 13.49
C ASN A 51 -17.05 0.63 13.22
N PRO A 52 -16.16 0.96 14.16
CA PRO A 52 -14.70 0.86 13.98
C PRO A 52 -14.22 -0.51 13.48
N ASP A 53 -14.87 -1.59 13.96
CA ASP A 53 -14.52 -2.97 13.58
C ASP A 53 -14.89 -3.31 12.12
N LYS A 54 -15.66 -2.45 11.45
CA LYS A 54 -16.13 -2.63 10.08
C LYS A 54 -15.70 -1.53 9.12
N VAL A 55 -14.78 -0.67 9.56
CA VAL A 55 -14.24 0.40 8.72
C VAL A 55 -13.16 -0.19 7.83
N TYR A 56 -13.46 -0.32 6.55
CA TYR A 56 -12.50 -0.65 5.50
C TYR A 56 -12.15 0.63 4.76
N TYR A 57 -10.89 1.04 4.78
CA TYR A 57 -10.43 2.32 4.24
C TYR A 57 -10.89 2.55 2.79
N HIS A 58 -10.76 1.54 1.93
CA HIS A 58 -11.15 1.66 0.52
C HIS A 58 -12.65 1.98 0.35
N THR A 59 -13.52 1.26 1.07
CA THR A 59 -14.97 1.47 1.02
C THR A 59 -15.37 2.80 1.66
N LEU A 60 -14.74 3.17 2.78
CA LEU A 60 -15.02 4.42 3.47
C LEU A 60 -14.75 5.63 2.56
N PHE A 61 -13.55 5.71 2.00
CA PHE A 61 -13.18 6.84 1.15
C PHE A 61 -13.95 6.85 -0.16
N HIS A 62 -14.22 5.69 -0.77
CA HIS A 62 -15.09 5.62 -1.94
C HIS A 62 -16.47 6.22 -1.65
N ASN A 63 -17.14 5.76 -0.59
CA ASN A 63 -18.49 6.21 -0.26
C ASN A 63 -18.54 7.71 0.01
N ASP A 64 -17.53 8.24 0.71
CA ASP A 64 -17.47 9.66 1.04
C ASP A 64 -17.20 10.56 -0.16
N THR A 65 -16.62 10.02 -1.24
CA THR A 65 -16.49 10.73 -2.52
C THR A 65 -17.80 10.82 -3.31
N GLN A 66 -18.76 9.95 -3.05
CA GLN A 66 -20.05 9.87 -3.75
C GLN A 66 -21.17 10.70 -3.09
N GLY A 67 -20.91 11.28 -1.91
CA GLY A 67 -21.88 12.08 -1.17
C GLY A 67 -22.24 13.41 -1.88
N LYS A 68 -23.32 14.06 -1.44
CA LYS A 68 -23.73 15.40 -1.96
C LYS A 68 -22.67 16.49 -1.71
N HIS A 69 -21.93 16.37 -0.63
CA HIS A 69 -20.86 17.27 -0.21
C HIS A 69 -19.61 16.45 0.13
N PRO A 70 -18.90 15.93 -0.88
CA PRO A 70 -17.78 15.04 -0.64
C PRO A 70 -16.64 15.77 0.04
N ASN A 71 -16.05 15.14 1.06
CA ASN A 71 -14.89 15.69 1.76
C ASN A 71 -13.69 15.79 0.80
N PRO A 72 -13.06 16.98 0.69
CA PRO A 72 -11.90 17.15 -0.19
C PRO A 72 -10.72 16.23 0.16
N LEU A 73 -10.53 15.91 1.45
CA LEU A 73 -9.49 14.99 1.89
C LEU A 73 -9.79 13.56 1.45
N ALA A 74 -11.06 13.10 1.60
CA ALA A 74 -11.46 11.78 1.10
C ALA A 74 -11.22 11.62 -0.40
N LYS A 75 -11.50 12.67 -1.19
CA LYS A 75 -11.21 12.68 -2.62
C LYS A 75 -9.72 12.50 -2.91
N LYS A 76 -8.85 13.21 -2.18
CA LYS A 76 -7.39 13.09 -2.36
C LYS A 76 -6.89 11.69 -1.98
N ILE A 77 -7.38 11.16 -0.86
CA ILE A 77 -7.03 9.81 -0.41
C ILE A 77 -7.50 8.79 -1.43
N TYR A 78 -8.76 8.87 -1.86
CA TYR A 78 -9.33 7.92 -2.80
C TYR A 78 -8.63 7.96 -4.16
N ALA A 79 -8.30 9.15 -4.66
CA ALA A 79 -7.52 9.31 -5.89
C ALA A 79 -6.16 8.60 -5.80
N TYR A 80 -5.46 8.73 -4.67
CA TYR A 80 -4.17 8.07 -4.47
C TYR A 80 -4.29 6.54 -4.39
N ILE A 81 -5.26 6.01 -3.62
CA ILE A 81 -5.41 4.55 -3.46
C ILE A 81 -5.91 3.85 -4.72
N THR A 82 -6.50 4.61 -5.67
CA THR A 82 -6.99 4.11 -6.96
C THR A 82 -6.17 4.62 -8.15
N GLU A 83 -5.00 5.21 -7.87
CA GLU A 83 -4.11 5.71 -8.90
C GLU A 83 -3.66 4.58 -9.81
N VAL A 84 -3.70 4.86 -11.13
CA VAL A 84 -3.12 4.00 -12.15
C VAL A 84 -1.99 4.81 -12.79
N GLU A 85 -0.79 4.27 -12.81
CA GLU A 85 0.34 4.94 -13.47
C GLU A 85 0.09 4.99 -14.97
N GLU A 86 0.01 6.24 -15.52
CA GLU A 86 -0.34 6.45 -16.92
C GLU A 86 0.76 6.00 -17.90
N GLU A 87 0.29 5.51 -18.98
CA GLU A 87 0.66 5.39 -20.40
C GLU A 87 2.12 5.14 -20.83
N ASP A 88 3.13 5.67 -20.21
CA ASP A 88 4.51 5.49 -20.70
C ASP A 88 5.12 4.14 -20.33
N ARG A 89 4.40 3.31 -19.60
CA ARG A 89 4.88 2.02 -19.10
C ARG A 89 3.82 0.92 -19.27
N VAL A 90 3.40 0.72 -20.49
CA VAL A 90 2.62 -0.47 -20.84
C VAL A 90 3.59 -1.65 -20.85
N TYR A 91 3.32 -2.68 -20.02
CA TYR A 91 3.99 -3.96 -20.21
C TYR A 91 3.72 -4.49 -21.63
N GLU A 92 4.61 -5.31 -22.16
CA GLU A 92 4.37 -6.02 -23.43
C GLU A 92 3.04 -6.80 -23.43
N THR A 93 2.47 -7.08 -22.25
CA THR A 93 1.18 -7.70 -22.03
C THR A 93 -0.01 -6.74 -22.19
N GLY A 94 0.21 -5.44 -22.36
CA GLY A 94 -0.87 -4.44 -22.47
C GLY A 94 -1.51 -4.05 -21.14
N GLU A 95 -0.97 -4.48 -20.00
CA GLU A 95 -1.45 -4.10 -18.68
C GLU A 95 -0.80 -2.78 -18.23
N PHE A 96 -1.60 -1.90 -17.61
CA PHE A 96 -1.11 -0.66 -17.01
C PHE A 96 -0.36 -0.93 -15.69
N TRP A 97 0.64 -0.10 -15.40
CA TRP A 97 1.27 -0.11 -14.11
C TRP A 97 0.28 0.32 -13.02
N LYS A 98 0.24 -0.43 -11.94
CA LYS A 98 -0.57 -0.10 -10.77
C LYS A 98 0.11 0.99 -9.96
N GLY A 99 -0.67 1.89 -9.37
CA GLY A 99 -0.19 2.88 -8.41
C GLY A 99 0.49 2.24 -7.21
N ASN A 100 1.25 3.02 -6.46
CA ASN A 100 2.02 2.53 -5.33
C ASN A 100 1.18 1.80 -4.29
N HIS A 101 0.03 2.37 -3.94
CA HIS A 101 -0.86 1.77 -2.94
C HIS A 101 -1.40 0.41 -3.40
N GLU A 102 -1.89 0.33 -4.62
CA GLU A 102 -2.43 -0.93 -5.16
C GLU A 102 -1.33 -2.01 -5.23
N TYR A 103 -0.12 -1.63 -5.65
CA TYR A 103 1.03 -2.53 -5.67
C TYR A 103 1.32 -3.10 -4.26
N VAL A 104 1.42 -2.24 -3.24
CA VAL A 104 1.70 -2.65 -1.86
C VAL A 104 0.59 -3.54 -1.29
N SER A 105 -0.67 -3.18 -1.59
CA SER A 105 -1.85 -3.95 -1.18
C SER A 105 -1.88 -5.35 -1.80
N GLU A 106 -1.59 -5.45 -3.09
CA GLU A 106 -1.49 -6.76 -3.76
C GLU A 106 -0.31 -7.59 -3.25
N TYR A 107 0.85 -6.95 -3.05
CA TYR A 107 2.01 -7.64 -2.47
C TYR A 107 1.67 -8.22 -1.11
N ARG A 108 1.02 -7.44 -0.22
CA ARG A 108 0.53 -7.89 1.07
C ARG A 108 -0.45 -9.07 0.94
N ASN A 109 -1.38 -8.98 -0.01
CA ASN A 109 -2.35 -10.05 -0.23
C ASN A 109 -1.67 -11.35 -0.71
N LYS A 110 -0.69 -11.25 -1.61
CA LYS A 110 0.11 -12.41 -2.05
C LYS A 110 0.87 -13.05 -0.89
N MET A 111 1.43 -12.25 0.04
CA MET A 111 2.12 -12.76 1.23
C MET A 111 1.19 -13.55 2.18
N THR A 112 -0.09 -13.18 2.25
CA THR A 112 -1.08 -13.85 3.13
C THR A 112 -1.75 -15.05 2.45
N HIS A 113 -1.59 -15.22 1.15
CA HIS A 113 -2.12 -16.33 0.37
C HIS A 113 -1.04 -17.37 0.04
N ARG A 114 -1.43 -18.45 -0.65
CA ARG A 114 -0.56 -19.60 -0.92
C ARG A 114 0.62 -19.35 -1.85
N ASN A 115 0.68 -18.18 -2.49
CA ASN A 115 1.73 -17.82 -3.45
C ASN A 115 2.48 -16.59 -2.97
N PRO A 116 3.39 -16.70 -1.99
CA PRO A 116 4.17 -15.57 -1.51
C PRO A 116 5.09 -15.05 -2.63
N PRO A 117 5.16 -13.71 -2.84
CA PRO A 117 5.85 -13.11 -3.98
C PRO A 117 7.38 -13.24 -3.91
N ASN A 118 7.92 -13.66 -2.77
CA ASN A 118 9.35 -13.90 -2.53
C ASN A 118 9.80 -15.33 -2.85
N VAL A 119 8.86 -16.22 -3.21
CA VAL A 119 9.16 -17.60 -3.58
C VAL A 119 8.93 -17.78 -5.08
N PRO A 120 9.97 -18.14 -5.85
CA PRO A 120 9.78 -18.50 -7.26
C PRO A 120 8.84 -19.69 -7.37
N THR A 121 7.76 -19.56 -8.09
CA THR A 121 6.84 -20.65 -8.33
C THR A 121 6.73 -20.95 -9.82
N MET A 122 6.77 -22.24 -10.17
CA MET A 122 6.39 -22.73 -11.47
C MET A 122 4.98 -23.29 -11.37
N SER A 123 4.00 -22.57 -11.85
CA SER A 123 2.67 -23.10 -12.06
C SER A 123 2.43 -23.40 -13.53
N ASN A 124 1.40 -24.20 -13.85
CA ASN A 124 1.06 -24.61 -15.21
C ASN A 124 1.04 -23.43 -16.19
N TYR A 125 2.16 -23.15 -16.85
CA TYR A 125 2.40 -22.12 -17.87
C TYR A 125 2.85 -20.72 -17.41
N ALA A 126 3.04 -20.46 -16.11
CA ALA A 126 3.61 -19.20 -15.65
C ALA A 126 4.85 -19.42 -14.78
N PHE A 127 5.90 -18.67 -15.07
CA PHE A 127 7.10 -18.60 -14.25
C PHE A 127 7.08 -17.28 -13.49
N GLU A 128 6.74 -17.34 -12.22
CA GLU A 128 6.78 -16.14 -11.36
C GLU A 128 8.19 -15.96 -10.80
N LEU A 129 8.83 -14.89 -11.19
CA LEU A 129 10.14 -14.48 -10.69
C LEU A 129 9.99 -13.70 -9.40
N ARG A 130 10.93 -13.92 -8.47
CA ARG A 130 11.02 -13.12 -7.26
C ARG A 130 11.37 -11.66 -7.60
N MET A 131 10.57 -10.72 -7.08
CA MET A 131 10.84 -9.29 -7.26
C MET A 131 12.00 -8.83 -6.40
N PRO A 132 12.87 -7.94 -6.92
CA PRO A 132 13.94 -7.35 -6.13
C PRO A 132 13.38 -6.61 -4.90
N MET A 133 13.86 -6.94 -3.69
CA MET A 133 13.38 -6.31 -2.46
C MET A 133 13.60 -4.80 -2.45
N ARG A 134 14.64 -4.30 -3.10
CA ARG A 134 14.86 -2.86 -3.30
C ARG A 134 13.68 -2.16 -3.99
N TYR A 135 13.10 -2.81 -5.01
CA TYR A 135 11.95 -2.26 -5.71
C TYR A 135 10.71 -2.25 -4.81
N VAL A 136 10.44 -3.37 -4.15
CA VAL A 136 9.31 -3.49 -3.21
C VAL A 136 9.43 -2.46 -2.08
N LEU A 137 10.61 -2.36 -1.47
CA LEU A 137 10.86 -1.43 -0.37
C LEU A 137 10.66 0.03 -0.80
N LYS A 138 11.09 0.40 -2.01
CA LYS A 138 10.84 1.75 -2.54
C LYS A 138 9.35 2.05 -2.60
N ARG A 139 8.54 1.15 -3.14
CA ARG A 139 7.08 1.29 -3.23
C ARG A 139 6.43 1.40 -1.83
N VAL A 140 6.90 0.59 -0.89
CA VAL A 140 6.41 0.63 0.51
C VAL A 140 6.74 1.96 1.18
N ILE A 141 7.96 2.49 0.98
CA ILE A 141 8.35 3.79 1.56
C ILE A 141 7.47 4.92 1.00
N GLU A 142 7.22 4.94 -0.29
CA GLU A 142 6.36 5.94 -0.93
C GLU A 142 4.92 5.87 -0.41
N ASP A 143 4.36 4.67 -0.26
CA ASP A 143 3.02 4.45 0.29
C ASP A 143 2.91 4.83 1.77
N TYR A 144 3.93 4.49 2.57
CA TYR A 144 4.04 4.90 3.97
C TYR A 144 4.07 6.43 4.13
N VAL A 145 4.86 7.12 3.30
CA VAL A 145 4.96 8.58 3.34
C VAL A 145 3.60 9.20 3.05
N LYS A 146 2.88 8.71 2.04
CA LYS A 146 1.54 9.21 1.69
C LYS A 146 0.51 9.00 2.80
N ALA A 147 0.45 7.80 3.37
CA ALA A 147 -0.43 7.53 4.51
C ALA A 147 -0.11 8.46 5.70
N SER A 148 1.18 8.66 5.99
CA SER A 148 1.63 9.54 7.06
C SER A 148 1.28 11.02 6.83
N GLU A 149 1.38 11.51 5.58
CA GLU A 149 0.95 12.86 5.20
C GLU A 149 -0.55 13.08 5.46
N PHE A 150 -1.39 12.13 5.09
CA PHE A 150 -2.83 12.21 5.33
C PHE A 150 -3.19 12.14 6.81
N ILE A 151 -2.52 11.25 7.57
CA ILE A 151 -2.72 11.19 9.04
C ILE A 151 -2.34 12.51 9.68
N LYS A 152 -1.18 13.08 9.30
CA LYS A 152 -0.73 14.37 9.82
C LYS A 152 -1.76 15.45 9.53
N GLN A 153 -2.30 15.51 8.31
CA GLN A 153 -3.32 16.51 7.96
C GLN A 153 -4.55 16.41 8.88
N ILE A 154 -5.06 15.20 9.16
CA ILE A 154 -6.20 15.02 10.06
C ILE A 154 -5.85 15.43 11.50
N LEU A 155 -4.66 15.10 11.97
CA LEU A 155 -4.21 15.47 13.31
C LEU A 155 -4.07 16.99 13.45
N ASP A 156 -3.53 17.67 12.44
CA ASP A 156 -3.42 19.14 12.43
C ASP A 156 -4.81 19.80 12.49
N GLU A 157 -5.80 19.27 11.75
CA GLU A 157 -7.20 19.72 11.83
C GLU A 157 -7.83 19.45 13.20
N ILE A 158 -7.54 18.31 13.85
CA ILE A 158 -8.02 18.00 15.19
C ILE A 158 -7.43 19.00 16.21
N ILE A 159 -6.13 19.26 16.12
CA ILE A 159 -5.46 20.21 17.03
C ILE A 159 -6.03 21.62 16.86
N SER A 160 -6.31 22.04 15.62
CA SER A 160 -6.93 23.34 15.35
C SER A 160 -8.30 23.48 16.02
N ASP A 161 -9.15 22.44 15.96
CA ASP A 161 -10.47 22.44 16.59
C ASP A 161 -10.43 22.60 18.13
N PHE A 162 -9.33 22.17 18.78
CA PHE A 162 -9.14 22.34 20.23
C PHE A 162 -8.57 23.71 20.61
N SER A 163 -8.10 24.48 19.64
CA SER A 163 -7.44 25.78 19.87
C SER A 163 -8.42 26.95 19.69
N GLU A 164 -9.63 26.70 19.21
CA GLU A 164 -10.75 27.63 19.12
C GLU A 164 -11.69 27.52 20.34
#